data_dccb1ebd9adb18d85d3dd6e89113e46f
#
_entry.id   dccb1ebd9adb18d85d3dd6e89113e46f
#
_cell.length_a   1.000
_cell.length_b   1.000
_cell.length_c   1.000
_cell.angle_alpha   90.00
_cell.angle_beta   90.00
_cell.angle_gamma   90.00
#
_symmetry.space_group_name_H-M   'P 1'
#
loop_
_entity.id
_entity.type
_entity.pdbx_description
1 polymer ?
#
loop_
_entity_poly.entity_id
_entity_poly.type
_entity_poly.pdbx_seq_one_letter_code
_entity_poly.pdbx_strand_id
1 'polypeptide(L)'
;MSRPKKAIFYAILAAIVLVALEIGASAFLYAVNKDRIAALPGAPSEPAILLALRTGLSWLLPGSFPDPASYRRMTRLPAGFFAEDAEQGYRANPGRYIFRYSGMRQGKVEHLDAVVTINPDGTRLTGKMPADAARRIFVLGDSYVFGDGVNDQQTFAFLLQTEFPGASVQLHALAGYSWANALVTMQRIKDRIRPGDVVILGYAQYYKERHVAAPARLRSIRDWMASTFPEVELDPKDRVIRARLDTSNRLALDTIPMHCKFDPAYCAGPEPAPDYVDRVSSELLRAIAASTPEKIHLLHMFGAKNDPVLRNLPANVEIVAATPQDFSYVMQDNIMGLDDHGGPYWHYAMYSKLRPVIIAARQ
;
A
#
# COMPACT_ATOMS: atom_id res chain seq x y z
N MET A 1 40.02 26.38 -37.36
CA MET A 1 39.48 27.27 -36.31
C MET A 1 40.54 28.29 -35.91
N SER A 2 40.19 29.58 -35.90
CA SER A 2 41.08 30.64 -35.38
C SER A 2 41.41 30.41 -33.90
N ARG A 3 42.59 30.91 -33.43
CA ARG A 3 42.98 30.76 -32.00
C ARG A 3 41.89 31.12 -30.98
N PRO A 4 41.11 32.22 -31.15
CA PRO A 4 40.05 32.54 -30.19
C PRO A 4 38.88 31.55 -30.19
N LYS A 5 38.55 30.95 -31.34
CA LYS A 5 37.51 29.93 -31.41
C LYS A 5 37.90 28.60 -30.69
N LYS A 6 39.19 28.26 -30.72
CA LYS A 6 39.71 27.12 -29.95
C LYS A 6 39.67 27.39 -28.45
N ALA A 7 40.03 28.58 -28.01
CA ALA A 7 39.95 28.94 -26.58
C ALA A 7 38.53 28.88 -26.04
N ILE A 8 37.56 29.42 -26.76
CA ILE A 8 36.14 29.34 -26.42
C ILE A 8 35.65 27.90 -26.36
N PHE A 9 36.03 27.06 -27.34
CA PHE A 9 35.67 25.66 -27.36
C PHE A 9 36.21 24.90 -26.15
N TYR A 10 37.49 25.10 -25.77
CA TYR A 10 38.06 24.46 -24.59
C TYR A 10 37.47 24.99 -23.27
N ALA A 11 37.12 26.26 -23.21
CA ALA A 11 36.43 26.82 -22.02
C ALA A 11 35.03 26.20 -21.84
N ILE A 12 34.29 26.05 -22.91
CA ILE A 12 32.97 25.40 -22.88
C ILE A 12 33.13 23.92 -22.49
N LEU A 13 34.09 23.21 -23.09
CA LEU A 13 34.35 21.81 -22.75
C LEU A 13 34.75 21.62 -21.28
N ALA A 14 35.62 22.50 -20.76
CA ALA A 14 36.00 22.48 -19.34
C ALA A 14 34.80 22.74 -18.42
N ALA A 15 33.94 23.70 -18.78
CA ALA A 15 32.72 23.96 -18.01
C ALA A 15 31.77 22.75 -18.01
N ILE A 16 31.59 22.07 -19.14
CA ILE A 16 30.78 20.85 -19.24
C ILE A 16 31.34 19.73 -18.35
N VAL A 17 32.67 19.52 -18.38
CA VAL A 17 33.34 18.53 -17.54
C VAL A 17 33.19 18.83 -16.06
N LEU A 18 33.36 20.09 -15.64
CA LEU A 18 33.19 20.51 -14.25
C LEU A 18 31.75 20.30 -13.77
N VAL A 19 30.76 20.66 -14.58
CA VAL A 19 29.36 20.41 -14.27
C VAL A 19 29.06 18.91 -14.16
N ALA A 20 29.62 18.10 -15.06
CA ALA A 20 29.44 16.64 -15.00
C ALA A 20 30.07 16.02 -13.75
N LEU A 21 31.23 16.50 -13.32
CA LEU A 21 31.90 16.07 -12.10
C LEU A 21 31.09 16.46 -10.85
N GLU A 22 30.59 17.70 -10.79
CA GLU A 22 29.74 18.19 -9.70
C GLU A 22 28.45 17.36 -9.57
N ILE A 23 27.82 17.03 -10.70
CA ILE A 23 26.65 16.16 -10.74
C ILE A 23 26.98 14.78 -10.21
N GLY A 24 28.08 14.18 -10.69
CA GLY A 24 28.53 12.86 -10.26
C GLY A 24 28.83 12.81 -8.76
N ALA A 25 29.55 13.80 -8.25
CA ALA A 25 29.85 13.94 -6.82
C ALA A 25 28.56 14.12 -5.98
N SER A 26 27.66 14.98 -6.41
CA SER A 26 26.39 15.22 -5.71
C SER A 26 25.51 13.97 -5.69
N ALA A 27 25.41 13.25 -6.82
CA ALA A 27 24.68 12.00 -6.91
C ALA A 27 25.27 10.91 -6.02
N PHE A 28 26.60 10.79 -6.00
CA PHE A 28 27.31 9.84 -5.13
C PHE A 28 27.08 10.17 -3.65
N LEU A 29 27.29 11.43 -3.24
CA LEU A 29 27.08 11.84 -1.86
C LEU A 29 25.63 11.63 -1.41
N TYR A 30 24.68 11.90 -2.29
CA TYR A 30 23.27 11.61 -2.03
C TYR A 30 23.01 10.12 -1.86
N ALA A 31 23.53 9.29 -2.76
CA ALA A 31 23.36 7.83 -2.71
C ALA A 31 23.92 7.21 -1.43
N VAL A 32 25.10 7.71 -0.99
CA VAL A 32 25.76 7.23 0.24
C VAL A 32 25.06 7.72 1.51
N ASN A 33 24.46 8.91 1.48
CA ASN A 33 23.85 9.54 2.67
C ASN A 33 22.32 9.62 2.63
N LYS A 34 21.66 8.99 1.66
CA LYS A 34 20.21 9.11 1.45
C LYS A 34 19.37 8.84 2.71
N ASP A 35 19.76 7.82 3.49
CA ASP A 35 19.04 7.44 4.69
C ASP A 35 19.23 8.46 5.84
N ARG A 36 20.42 9.05 5.92
CA ARG A 36 20.72 10.14 6.87
C ARG A 36 20.01 11.43 6.48
N ILE A 37 20.02 11.76 5.19
CA ILE A 37 19.33 12.95 4.66
C ILE A 37 17.83 12.81 4.86
N ALA A 38 17.27 11.63 4.57
CA ALA A 38 15.83 11.35 4.76
C ALA A 38 15.39 11.43 6.24
N ALA A 39 16.32 11.21 7.18
CA ALA A 39 16.05 11.31 8.62
C ALA A 39 16.06 12.77 9.16
N LEU A 40 16.55 13.74 8.40
CA LEU A 40 16.59 15.14 8.85
C LEU A 40 15.22 15.82 8.68
N PRO A 41 14.70 16.48 9.72
CA PRO A 41 13.46 17.25 9.60
C PRO A 41 13.59 18.32 8.53
N GLY A 42 12.67 18.34 7.55
CA GLY A 42 12.66 19.35 6.48
C GLY A 42 13.71 19.16 5.38
N ALA A 43 14.50 18.07 5.41
CA ALA A 43 15.46 17.83 4.34
C ALA A 43 14.76 17.63 2.99
N PRO A 44 15.28 18.23 1.91
CA PRO A 44 14.75 17.99 0.58
C PRO A 44 14.94 16.51 0.22
N SER A 45 13.92 15.91 -0.38
CA SER A 45 13.95 14.50 -0.78
C SER A 45 15.01 14.19 -1.84
N GLU A 46 15.47 15.19 -2.54
CA GLU A 46 16.51 15.12 -3.56
C GLU A 46 17.24 16.48 -3.63
N PRO A 47 18.55 16.52 -3.84
CA PRO A 47 19.27 17.77 -4.09
C PRO A 47 18.66 18.56 -5.24
N ALA A 48 18.46 19.87 -5.07
CA ALA A 48 17.83 20.73 -6.07
C ALA A 48 18.51 20.66 -7.45
N ILE A 49 19.82 20.46 -7.47
CA ILE A 49 20.61 20.29 -8.71
C ILE A 49 20.26 18.99 -9.45
N LEU A 50 20.07 17.89 -8.74
CA LEU A 50 19.66 16.62 -9.35
C LEU A 50 18.22 16.71 -9.88
N LEU A 51 17.34 17.39 -9.18
CA LEU A 51 15.98 17.67 -9.63
C LEU A 51 15.97 18.54 -10.89
N ALA A 52 16.76 19.64 -10.91
CA ALA A 52 16.88 20.54 -12.06
C ALA A 52 17.48 19.85 -13.29
N LEU A 53 18.49 19.01 -13.08
CA LEU A 53 19.11 18.23 -14.16
C LEU A 53 18.17 17.16 -14.73
N ARG A 54 17.47 16.45 -13.87
CA ARG A 54 16.48 15.48 -14.30
C ARG A 54 15.38 16.15 -15.10
N THR A 55 14.92 17.34 -14.67
CA THR A 55 13.93 18.14 -15.38
C THR A 55 14.46 18.61 -16.73
N GLY A 56 15.70 19.10 -16.80
CA GLY A 56 16.34 19.53 -18.04
C GLY A 56 16.64 18.37 -19.00
N LEU A 57 17.09 17.23 -18.48
CA LEU A 57 17.38 16.05 -19.29
C LEU A 57 16.13 15.28 -19.74
N SER A 58 15.02 15.37 -19.02
CA SER A 58 13.73 14.79 -19.44
C SER A 58 13.22 15.41 -20.75
N TRP A 59 13.60 16.67 -21.00
CA TRP A 59 13.27 17.38 -22.23
C TRP A 59 14.09 16.86 -23.43
N LEU A 60 15.34 16.46 -23.19
CA LEU A 60 16.24 15.96 -24.22
C LEU A 60 16.07 14.45 -24.47
N LEU A 61 15.61 13.69 -23.48
CA LEU A 61 15.45 12.25 -23.53
C LEU A 61 14.03 11.86 -23.04
N PRO A 62 12.99 12.12 -23.83
CA PRO A 62 11.62 11.79 -23.47
C PRO A 62 11.48 10.31 -23.11
N GLY A 63 10.88 10.02 -21.93
CA GLY A 63 10.67 8.66 -21.43
C GLY A 63 11.84 8.06 -20.65
N SER A 64 13.01 8.70 -20.61
CA SER A 64 14.17 8.22 -19.82
C SER A 64 14.14 8.68 -18.36
N PHE A 65 13.38 9.72 -18.07
CA PHE A 65 13.18 10.24 -16.72
C PHE A 65 11.69 10.35 -16.40
N PRO A 66 11.26 10.01 -15.19
CA PRO A 66 9.87 10.24 -14.81
C PRO A 66 9.56 11.73 -14.95
N ASP A 67 8.37 12.04 -15.46
CA ASP A 67 7.85 13.38 -15.54
C ASP A 67 7.95 14.05 -14.15
N PRO A 68 8.57 15.23 -14.03
CA PRO A 68 8.60 15.97 -12.76
C PRO A 68 7.21 16.20 -12.15
N ALA A 69 6.18 16.33 -12.99
CA ALA A 69 4.79 16.42 -12.55
C ALA A 69 4.27 15.10 -11.93
N SER A 70 4.90 13.96 -12.25
CA SER A 70 4.59 12.64 -11.68
C SER A 70 5.50 12.25 -10.52
N TYR A 71 6.40 13.14 -10.08
CA TYR A 71 7.28 12.87 -8.96
C TYR A 71 6.48 12.71 -7.67
N ARG A 72 6.40 11.48 -7.19
CA ARG A 72 5.75 11.12 -5.94
C ARG A 72 6.70 10.26 -5.13
N ARG A 73 6.91 10.62 -3.88
CA ARG A 73 7.73 9.86 -2.95
C ARG A 73 7.06 9.76 -1.59
N MET A 74 7.02 8.56 -1.06
CA MET A 74 6.65 8.33 0.33
C MET A 74 7.86 7.88 1.13
N THR A 75 8.07 8.50 2.31
CA THR A 75 9.11 8.14 3.27
C THR A 75 8.45 7.86 4.61
N ARG A 76 8.91 6.84 5.31
CA ARG A 76 8.44 6.47 6.66
C ARG A 76 9.55 6.76 7.67
N LEU A 77 9.25 7.57 8.68
CA LEU A 77 10.20 8.01 9.70
C LEU A 77 9.69 7.65 11.10
N PRO A 78 10.52 7.03 11.98
CA PRO A 78 11.85 6.52 11.67
C PRO A 78 11.83 5.38 10.64
N ALA A 79 12.99 5.01 10.13
CA ALA A 79 13.13 3.84 9.27
C ALA A 79 12.75 2.55 10.01
N GLY A 80 12.51 1.46 9.28
CA GLY A 80 12.19 0.16 9.87
C GLY A 80 10.69 -0.04 10.18
N PHE A 81 9.81 0.64 9.46
CA PHE A 81 8.36 0.45 9.59
C PHE A 81 7.92 -0.99 9.27
N PHE A 82 8.52 -1.63 8.28
CA PHE A 82 8.24 -3.02 7.94
C PHE A 82 9.23 -3.97 8.59
N ALA A 83 8.71 -5.09 9.12
CA ALA A 83 9.47 -6.25 9.56
C ALA A 83 9.03 -7.49 8.80
N GLU A 84 9.91 -8.48 8.71
CA GLU A 84 9.56 -9.79 8.17
C GLU A 84 8.52 -10.49 9.05
N ASP A 85 7.64 -11.23 8.43
CA ASP A 85 6.67 -12.12 9.08
C ASP A 85 6.58 -13.43 8.30
N ALA A 86 6.79 -14.55 8.98
CA ALA A 86 6.89 -15.85 8.34
C ALA A 86 5.60 -16.34 7.65
N GLU A 87 4.43 -15.77 8.00
CA GLU A 87 3.15 -16.16 7.41
C GLU A 87 2.54 -15.07 6.54
N GLN A 88 2.73 -13.80 6.95
CA GLN A 88 2.21 -12.62 6.23
C GLN A 88 3.19 -12.10 5.17
N GLY A 89 4.45 -12.58 5.17
CA GLY A 89 5.55 -12.02 4.40
C GLY A 89 6.17 -10.82 5.11
N TYR A 90 5.38 -9.88 5.53
CA TYR A 90 5.80 -8.71 6.29
C TYR A 90 4.67 -8.22 7.19
N ARG A 91 5.03 -7.43 8.19
CA ARG A 91 4.11 -6.76 9.11
C ARG A 91 4.62 -5.37 9.44
N ALA A 92 3.79 -4.54 10.04
CA ALA A 92 4.25 -3.28 10.60
C ALA A 92 4.95 -3.53 11.95
N ASN A 93 6.08 -2.84 12.19
CA ASN A 93 6.71 -2.81 13.49
C ASN A 93 5.94 -1.90 14.44
N PRO A 94 5.79 -2.29 15.73
CA PRO A 94 5.23 -1.41 16.75
C PRO A 94 6.01 -0.10 16.85
N GLY A 95 5.28 1.01 17.01
CA GLY A 95 5.90 2.32 17.15
C GLY A 95 5.05 3.45 16.58
N ARG A 96 5.58 4.66 16.69
CA ARG A 96 4.96 5.85 16.10
C ARG A 96 5.81 6.36 14.96
N TYR A 97 5.19 6.54 13.80
CA TYR A 97 5.83 6.89 12.54
C TYR A 97 5.23 8.16 11.96
N ILE A 98 6.03 8.86 11.16
CA ILE A 98 5.59 9.93 10.26
C ILE A 98 5.70 9.40 8.84
N PHE A 99 4.58 9.30 8.16
CA PHE A 99 4.52 9.01 6.73
C PHE A 99 4.56 10.34 6.01
N ARG A 100 5.69 10.64 5.39
CA ARG A 100 5.90 11.85 4.61
C ARG A 100 5.67 11.56 3.14
N TYR A 101 4.65 12.18 2.60
CA TYR A 101 4.36 12.18 1.18
C TYR A 101 4.95 13.44 0.57
N SER A 102 5.67 13.28 -0.52
CA SER A 102 6.30 14.38 -1.23
C SER A 102 5.93 14.30 -2.70
N GLY A 103 5.57 15.42 -3.28
CA GLY A 103 5.25 15.49 -4.70
C GLY A 103 5.49 16.88 -5.26
N MET A 104 5.46 16.99 -6.57
CA MET A 104 5.53 18.28 -7.24
C MET A 104 4.12 18.78 -7.55
N ARG A 105 3.80 19.98 -7.05
CA ARG A 105 2.58 20.69 -7.37
C ARG A 105 2.91 22.11 -7.81
N GLN A 106 2.44 22.50 -8.98
CA GLN A 106 2.71 23.84 -9.55
C GLN A 106 4.20 24.19 -9.58
N GLY A 107 5.08 23.22 -9.90
CA GLY A 107 6.53 23.42 -9.96
C GLY A 107 7.24 23.53 -8.61
N LYS A 108 6.53 23.29 -7.48
CA LYS A 108 7.09 23.28 -6.13
C LYS A 108 6.98 21.88 -5.52
N VAL A 109 7.97 21.49 -4.73
CA VAL A 109 7.89 20.28 -3.92
C VAL A 109 7.03 20.59 -2.70
N GLU A 110 5.92 19.89 -2.58
CA GLU A 110 5.04 19.93 -1.41
C GLU A 110 5.19 18.65 -0.59
N HIS A 111 4.99 18.77 0.70
CA HIS A 111 5.04 17.64 1.65
C HIS A 111 3.74 17.59 2.46
N LEU A 112 3.28 16.38 2.70
CA LEU A 112 2.23 16.08 3.66
C LEU A 112 2.75 15.02 4.63
N ASP A 113 2.65 15.29 5.92
CA ASP A 113 3.01 14.34 6.98
C ASP A 113 1.75 13.77 7.61
N ALA A 114 1.69 12.45 7.70
CA ALA A 114 0.65 11.73 8.43
C ALA A 114 1.26 10.95 9.60
N VAL A 115 0.67 11.07 10.77
CA VAL A 115 1.09 10.32 11.97
C VAL A 115 0.40 8.97 11.97
N VAL A 116 1.22 7.92 12.02
CA VAL A 116 0.79 6.52 12.03
C VAL A 116 1.37 5.84 13.26
N THR A 117 0.51 5.30 14.11
CA THR A 117 0.90 4.57 15.31
C THR A 117 0.53 3.10 15.16
N ILE A 118 1.48 2.22 15.41
CA ILE A 118 1.32 0.77 15.38
C ILE A 118 1.40 0.24 16.81
N ASN A 119 0.36 -0.48 17.21
CA ASN A 119 0.25 -1.13 18.50
C ASN A 119 1.25 -2.30 18.65
N PRO A 120 1.52 -2.77 19.87
CA PRO A 120 2.43 -3.92 20.11
C PRO A 120 2.03 -5.19 19.36
N ASP A 121 0.76 -5.39 19.06
CA ASP A 121 0.23 -6.53 18.30
C ASP A 121 0.32 -6.37 16.77
N GLY A 122 0.90 -5.28 16.28
CA GLY A 122 1.06 -4.98 14.85
C GLY A 122 -0.16 -4.32 14.20
N THR A 123 -1.26 -4.10 14.93
CA THR A 123 -2.43 -3.37 14.41
C THR A 123 -2.19 -1.86 14.43
N ARG A 124 -2.83 -1.12 13.53
CA ARG A 124 -2.80 0.34 13.57
C ARG A 124 -3.69 0.86 14.71
N LEU A 125 -3.28 1.92 15.37
CA LEU A 125 -4.03 2.58 16.44
C LEU A 125 -5.41 3.06 15.94
N THR A 126 -6.46 2.61 16.62
CA THR A 126 -7.85 3.00 16.35
C THR A 126 -8.46 3.85 17.48
N GLY A 127 -7.69 4.12 18.52
CA GLY A 127 -8.15 4.85 19.72
C GLY A 127 -8.03 3.99 20.97
N LYS A 128 -8.72 4.41 22.03
CA LYS A 128 -8.74 3.67 23.30
C LYS A 128 -9.73 2.50 23.21
N MET A 129 -9.22 1.29 23.22
CA MET A 129 -10.01 0.07 23.25
C MET A 129 -10.28 -0.33 24.71
N PRO A 130 -11.50 -0.76 25.06
CA PRO A 130 -11.77 -1.33 26.38
C PRO A 130 -11.11 -2.71 26.53
N ALA A 131 -10.58 -3.01 27.71
CA ALA A 131 -9.97 -4.31 27.99
C ALA A 131 -10.99 -5.46 27.85
N ASP A 132 -12.21 -5.21 28.35
CA ASP A 132 -13.31 -6.16 28.33
C ASP A 132 -14.39 -5.75 27.31
N ALA A 133 -13.98 -5.60 26.04
CA ALA A 133 -14.91 -5.28 24.98
C ALA A 133 -15.99 -6.36 24.85
N ALA A 134 -17.25 -5.95 24.96
CA ALA A 134 -18.39 -6.83 24.75
C ALA A 134 -18.45 -7.34 23.30
N ARG A 135 -17.82 -6.63 22.37
CA ARG A 135 -17.84 -6.90 20.94
C ARG A 135 -16.55 -6.43 20.28
N ARG A 136 -16.11 -7.15 19.29
CA ARG A 136 -14.96 -6.79 18.47
C ARG A 136 -15.36 -6.51 17.04
N ILE A 137 -14.63 -5.59 16.41
CA ILE A 137 -14.78 -5.22 15.02
C ILE A 137 -13.40 -5.42 14.40
N PHE A 138 -13.26 -6.47 13.62
CA PHE A 138 -12.02 -6.80 12.90
C PHE A 138 -12.07 -6.17 11.52
N VAL A 139 -11.10 -5.34 11.20
CA VAL A 139 -11.02 -4.62 9.92
C VAL A 139 -9.78 -5.10 9.18
N LEU A 140 -9.97 -5.75 8.02
CA LEU A 140 -8.91 -6.33 7.20
C LEU A 140 -8.84 -5.64 5.84
N GLY A 141 -7.64 -5.41 5.33
CA GLY A 141 -7.47 -4.82 4.00
C GLY A 141 -6.05 -4.34 3.71
N ASP A 142 -5.95 -3.48 2.72
CA ASP A 142 -4.70 -2.92 2.21
C ASP A 142 -4.42 -1.49 2.72
N SER A 143 -3.62 -0.74 1.95
CA SER A 143 -3.25 0.65 2.24
C SER A 143 -4.45 1.61 2.36
N TYR A 144 -5.51 1.40 1.59
CA TYR A 144 -6.72 2.22 1.71
C TYR A 144 -7.44 1.96 3.02
N VAL A 145 -7.58 0.69 3.39
CA VAL A 145 -8.19 0.30 4.67
C VAL A 145 -7.30 0.69 5.83
N PHE A 146 -6.00 0.53 5.68
CA PHE A 146 -5.00 0.96 6.66
C PHE A 146 -5.05 2.48 6.89
N GLY A 147 -5.27 3.25 5.83
CA GLY A 147 -5.30 4.71 5.85
C GLY A 147 -3.94 5.33 5.56
N ASP A 148 -3.24 4.82 4.53
CA ASP A 148 -2.06 5.53 4.03
C ASP A 148 -2.44 6.98 3.70
N GLY A 149 -1.65 7.93 4.17
CA GLY A 149 -1.85 9.37 3.90
C GLY A 149 -2.70 10.14 4.89
N VAL A 150 -3.28 9.49 5.91
CA VAL A 150 -4.07 10.17 6.94
C VAL A 150 -3.53 9.88 8.33
N ASN A 151 -3.73 10.82 9.26
CA ASN A 151 -3.42 10.63 10.67
C ASN A 151 -4.30 9.53 11.29
N ASP A 152 -3.86 8.95 12.42
CA ASP A 152 -4.60 7.90 13.10
C ASP A 152 -6.07 8.28 13.32
N GLN A 153 -6.34 9.50 13.82
CA GLN A 153 -7.67 9.97 14.15
C GLN A 153 -8.58 10.19 12.94
N GLN A 154 -8.02 10.21 11.75
CA GLN A 154 -8.74 10.43 10.49
C GLN A 154 -9.15 9.14 9.81
N THR A 155 -8.64 7.97 10.27
CA THR A 155 -9.02 6.68 9.69
C THR A 155 -10.47 6.33 10.03
N PHE A 156 -11.17 5.67 9.13
CA PHE A 156 -12.54 5.23 9.40
C PHE A 156 -12.61 4.25 10.59
N ALA A 157 -11.56 3.46 10.81
CA ALA A 157 -11.48 2.55 11.94
C ALA A 157 -11.40 3.31 13.28
N PHE A 158 -10.65 4.42 13.33
CA PHE A 158 -10.61 5.28 14.51
C PHE A 158 -11.96 5.98 14.75
N LEU A 159 -12.62 6.44 13.70
CA LEU A 159 -13.96 7.03 13.80
C LEU A 159 -14.97 6.01 14.32
N LEU A 160 -14.92 4.75 13.86
CA LEU A 160 -15.73 3.67 14.40
C LEU A 160 -15.44 3.40 15.88
N GLN A 161 -14.17 3.37 16.30
CA GLN A 161 -13.82 3.21 17.72
C GLN A 161 -14.36 4.34 18.58
N THR A 162 -14.32 5.58 18.09
CA THR A 162 -14.85 6.76 18.77
C THR A 162 -16.36 6.69 18.94
N GLU A 163 -17.08 6.29 17.89
CA GLU A 163 -18.55 6.14 17.93
C GLU A 163 -18.99 4.95 18.80
N PHE A 164 -18.19 3.88 18.85
CA PHE A 164 -18.50 2.66 19.58
C PHE A 164 -17.48 2.38 20.69
N PRO A 165 -17.39 3.22 21.74
CA PRO A 165 -16.34 3.11 22.75
C PRO A 165 -16.39 1.81 23.56
N GLY A 166 -17.52 1.11 23.59
CA GLY A 166 -17.67 -0.21 24.22
C GLY A 166 -17.24 -1.38 23.34
N ALA A 167 -16.89 -1.14 22.08
CA ALA A 167 -16.34 -2.14 21.19
C ALA A 167 -14.81 -2.05 21.13
N SER A 168 -14.17 -3.10 20.64
CA SER A 168 -12.73 -3.12 20.30
C SER A 168 -12.58 -3.17 18.79
N VAL A 169 -12.16 -2.06 18.16
CA VAL A 169 -11.91 -1.99 16.72
C VAL A 169 -10.45 -2.31 16.45
N GLN A 170 -10.19 -3.43 15.79
CA GLN A 170 -8.85 -3.93 15.48
C GLN A 170 -8.56 -3.81 13.97
N LEU A 171 -7.61 -2.95 13.62
CA LEU A 171 -7.27 -2.66 12.23
C LEU A 171 -6.09 -3.53 11.76
N HIS A 172 -6.41 -4.65 11.13
CA HIS A 172 -5.49 -5.61 10.55
C HIS A 172 -5.30 -5.37 9.05
N ALA A 173 -4.78 -4.22 8.70
CA ALA A 173 -4.55 -3.83 7.32
C ALA A 173 -3.14 -3.27 7.16
N LEU A 174 -2.57 -3.36 5.97
CA LEU A 174 -1.25 -2.80 5.70
C LEU A 174 -1.07 -2.55 4.19
N ALA A 175 -0.22 -1.57 3.86
CA ALA A 175 0.12 -1.27 2.47
C ALA A 175 0.54 -2.52 1.71
N GLY A 176 -0.10 -2.74 0.56
CA GLY A 176 0.22 -3.88 -0.30
C GLY A 176 -0.45 -5.21 0.06
N TYR A 177 -1.11 -5.31 1.20
CA TYR A 177 -1.88 -6.50 1.55
C TYR A 177 -2.99 -6.81 0.55
N SER A 178 -3.38 -8.08 0.52
CA SER A 178 -4.44 -8.63 -0.31
C SER A 178 -5.32 -9.58 0.50
N TRP A 179 -6.27 -10.24 -0.14
CA TRP A 179 -7.05 -11.28 0.53
C TRP A 179 -6.23 -12.50 0.95
N ALA A 180 -5.07 -12.75 0.33
CA ALA A 180 -4.14 -13.76 0.84
C ALA A 180 -3.67 -13.42 2.26
N ASN A 181 -3.28 -12.16 2.49
CA ASN A 181 -2.93 -11.68 3.83
C ASN A 181 -4.15 -11.69 4.77
N ALA A 182 -5.33 -11.33 4.25
CA ALA A 182 -6.56 -11.39 5.05
C ALA A 182 -6.90 -12.83 5.48
N LEU A 183 -6.71 -13.83 4.61
CA LEU A 183 -6.90 -15.24 4.97
C LEU A 183 -5.94 -15.68 6.08
N VAL A 184 -4.65 -15.35 5.97
CA VAL A 184 -3.66 -15.63 7.03
C VAL A 184 -4.07 -14.95 8.34
N THR A 185 -4.51 -13.69 8.28
CA THR A 185 -5.02 -12.97 9.46
C THR A 185 -6.23 -13.67 10.05
N MET A 186 -7.21 -14.05 9.23
CA MET A 186 -8.41 -14.77 9.70
C MET A 186 -8.06 -16.09 10.37
N GLN A 187 -7.09 -16.84 9.85
CA GLN A 187 -6.61 -18.08 10.47
C GLN A 187 -6.00 -17.84 11.86
N ARG A 188 -5.31 -16.72 12.06
CA ARG A 188 -4.72 -16.32 13.35
C ARG A 188 -5.76 -15.84 14.37
N ILE A 189 -6.85 -15.24 13.92
CA ILE A 189 -7.85 -14.62 14.81
C ILE A 189 -9.14 -15.42 14.94
N LYS A 190 -9.37 -16.46 14.12
CA LYS A 190 -10.62 -17.23 14.08
C LYS A 190 -11.14 -17.66 15.46
N ASP A 191 -10.26 -18.16 16.32
CA ASP A 191 -10.61 -18.62 17.67
C ASP A 191 -10.92 -17.47 18.64
N ARG A 192 -10.63 -16.23 18.23
CA ARG A 192 -10.97 -15.00 18.96
C ARG A 192 -12.31 -14.43 18.53
N ILE A 193 -12.82 -14.78 17.34
CA ILE A 193 -14.10 -14.28 16.83
C ILE A 193 -15.23 -14.96 17.60
N ARG A 194 -16.14 -14.18 18.17
CA ARG A 194 -17.28 -14.64 18.98
C ARG A 194 -18.58 -14.23 18.31
N PRO A 195 -19.70 -14.89 18.67
CA PRO A 195 -21.01 -14.46 18.22
C PRO A 195 -21.27 -12.98 18.52
N GLY A 196 -21.71 -12.24 17.47
CA GLY A 196 -21.95 -10.80 17.54
C GLY A 196 -20.72 -9.91 17.24
N ASP A 197 -19.53 -10.48 17.05
CA ASP A 197 -18.40 -9.73 16.49
C ASP A 197 -18.67 -9.37 15.02
N VAL A 198 -17.95 -8.39 14.50
CA VAL A 198 -18.08 -7.92 13.11
C VAL A 198 -16.76 -8.07 12.39
N VAL A 199 -16.82 -8.60 11.17
CA VAL A 199 -15.65 -8.66 10.28
C VAL A 199 -15.91 -7.73 9.10
N ILE A 200 -15.01 -6.79 8.87
CA ILE A 200 -15.00 -5.89 7.71
C ILE A 200 -13.81 -6.27 6.85
N LEU A 201 -14.07 -6.61 5.59
CA LEU A 201 -13.06 -7.00 4.63
C LEU A 201 -13.02 -5.98 3.48
N GLY A 202 -11.91 -5.27 3.34
CA GLY A 202 -11.70 -4.35 2.22
C GLY A 202 -11.58 -5.08 0.89
N TYR A 203 -12.16 -4.51 -0.15
CA TYR A 203 -12.02 -5.00 -1.50
C TYR A 203 -11.94 -3.88 -2.54
N ALA A 204 -11.01 -4.05 -3.45
CA ALA A 204 -10.92 -3.30 -4.68
C ALA A 204 -10.51 -4.22 -5.82
N GLN A 205 -10.97 -3.93 -7.04
CA GLN A 205 -10.74 -4.80 -8.19
C GLN A 205 -9.24 -5.06 -8.47
N TYR A 206 -8.38 -4.09 -8.21
CA TYR A 206 -6.93 -4.24 -8.38
C TYR A 206 -6.27 -5.22 -7.39
N TYR A 207 -6.99 -5.69 -6.35
CA TYR A 207 -6.47 -6.74 -5.46
C TYR A 207 -6.22 -8.05 -6.18
N LYS A 208 -6.94 -8.31 -7.26
CA LYS A 208 -6.87 -9.57 -8.00
C LYS A 208 -5.45 -9.90 -8.46
N GLU A 209 -4.72 -8.91 -8.97
CA GLU A 209 -3.32 -9.08 -9.38
C GLU A 209 -2.40 -9.46 -8.21
N ARG A 210 -2.75 -9.00 -7.00
CA ARG A 210 -2.01 -9.33 -5.78
C ARG A 210 -2.31 -10.74 -5.28
N HIS A 211 -3.51 -11.26 -5.57
CA HIS A 211 -3.93 -12.60 -5.15
C HIS A 211 -3.10 -13.71 -5.82
N VAL A 212 -2.65 -13.47 -7.03
CA VAL A 212 -1.91 -14.43 -7.86
C VAL A 212 -0.44 -14.04 -8.05
N ALA A 213 0.06 -13.08 -7.31
CA ALA A 213 1.44 -12.58 -7.47
C ALA A 213 1.81 -12.30 -8.94
N ALA A 214 0.91 -11.64 -9.67
CA ALA A 214 1.06 -11.37 -11.11
C ALA A 214 2.41 -10.68 -11.42
N PRO A 215 3.10 -11.03 -12.52
CA PRO A 215 4.40 -10.47 -12.87
C PRO A 215 4.42 -8.94 -12.92
N ALA A 216 3.37 -8.30 -13.42
CA ALA A 216 3.22 -6.84 -13.40
C ALA A 216 3.24 -6.30 -11.97
N ARG A 217 2.57 -6.99 -11.04
CA ARG A 217 2.55 -6.62 -9.63
C ARG A 217 3.94 -6.78 -8.99
N LEU A 218 4.61 -7.89 -9.23
CA LEU A 218 5.98 -8.12 -8.74
C LEU A 218 6.92 -7.01 -9.21
N ARG A 219 6.83 -6.62 -10.47
CA ARG A 219 7.60 -5.48 -11.01
C ARG A 219 7.28 -4.17 -10.29
N SER A 220 6.03 -3.92 -9.96
CA SER A 220 5.61 -2.66 -9.34
C SER A 220 6.07 -2.52 -7.89
N ILE A 221 6.29 -3.62 -7.18
CA ILE A 221 6.68 -3.60 -5.75
C ILE A 221 8.18 -3.78 -5.50
N ARG A 222 8.96 -4.14 -6.53
CA ARG A 222 10.40 -4.47 -6.40
C ARG A 222 11.25 -3.40 -5.74
N ASP A 223 10.84 -2.14 -5.85
CA ASP A 223 11.65 -1.00 -5.43
C ASP A 223 11.23 -0.44 -4.06
N TRP A 224 10.09 -0.84 -3.51
CA TRP A 224 9.59 -0.25 -2.27
C TRP A 224 9.16 -1.26 -1.19
N MET A 225 9.00 -2.51 -1.55
CA MET A 225 8.73 -3.58 -0.59
C MET A 225 9.92 -4.53 -0.55
N ALA A 226 10.51 -4.65 0.62
CA ALA A 226 11.71 -5.45 0.82
C ALA A 226 11.41 -6.92 1.13
N SER A 227 10.16 -7.37 1.03
CA SER A 227 9.81 -8.63 1.65
C SER A 227 8.88 -9.47 0.81
N THR A 228 8.78 -10.65 1.24
CA THR A 228 7.90 -11.70 0.78
C THR A 228 6.43 -11.36 1.02
N PHE A 229 5.54 -12.04 0.35
CA PHE A 229 4.10 -11.97 0.59
C PHE A 229 3.50 -13.38 0.44
N PRO A 230 2.30 -13.63 0.99
CA PRO A 230 1.67 -14.94 0.88
C PRO A 230 1.36 -15.26 -0.58
N GLU A 231 1.76 -16.44 -0.98
CA GLU A 231 1.41 -17.02 -2.27
C GLU A 231 0.16 -17.89 -2.12
N VAL A 232 -0.71 -17.82 -3.11
CA VAL A 232 -1.95 -18.60 -3.17
C VAL A 232 -1.90 -19.54 -4.34
N GLU A 233 -2.13 -20.83 -4.05
CA GLU A 233 -2.25 -21.88 -5.04
C GLU A 233 -3.68 -22.45 -5.05
N LEU A 234 -4.17 -22.81 -6.22
CA LEU A 234 -5.36 -23.63 -6.36
C LEU A 234 -4.98 -25.11 -6.46
N ASP A 235 -5.76 -25.96 -5.80
CA ASP A 235 -5.66 -27.40 -6.00
C ASP A 235 -6.20 -27.79 -7.40
N PRO A 236 -6.00 -29.06 -7.85
CA PRO A 236 -6.51 -29.50 -9.15
C PRO A 236 -8.03 -29.40 -9.31
N LYS A 237 -8.77 -29.19 -8.23
CA LYS A 237 -10.21 -28.99 -8.20
C LYS A 237 -10.62 -27.53 -8.12
N ASP A 238 -9.73 -26.61 -8.43
CA ASP A 238 -9.93 -25.16 -8.34
C ASP A 238 -10.31 -24.64 -6.93
N ARG A 239 -9.85 -25.34 -5.89
CA ARG A 239 -10.02 -24.86 -4.51
C ARG A 239 -8.74 -24.24 -4.00
N VAL A 240 -8.87 -23.25 -3.15
CA VAL A 240 -7.72 -22.67 -2.43
C VAL A 240 -7.21 -23.74 -1.44
N ILE A 241 -6.01 -24.22 -1.65
CA ILE A 241 -5.36 -25.16 -0.76
C ILE A 241 -4.91 -24.44 0.50
N ARG A 242 -4.24 -23.34 0.33
CA ARG A 242 -3.73 -22.47 1.40
C ARG A 242 -3.19 -21.16 0.83
N ALA A 243 -3.23 -20.12 1.63
CA ALA A 243 -2.30 -19.02 1.48
C ALA A 243 -1.00 -19.47 2.14
N ARG A 244 0.07 -19.56 1.41
CA ARG A 244 1.37 -19.95 1.95
C ARG A 244 2.43 -18.93 1.59
N LEU A 245 3.35 -18.77 2.52
CA LEU A 245 4.67 -18.28 2.18
C LEU A 245 5.45 -19.50 1.69
N ASP A 246 6.20 -19.35 0.63
CA ASP A 246 7.16 -20.38 0.24
C ASP A 246 8.35 -20.36 1.20
N THR A 247 8.10 -20.82 2.42
CA THR A 247 9.12 -20.89 3.46
C THR A 247 10.16 -21.96 3.17
N SER A 248 9.87 -22.92 2.27
CA SER A 248 10.82 -23.95 1.82
C SER A 248 11.89 -23.36 0.90
N ASN A 249 11.59 -22.26 0.24
CA ASN A 249 12.52 -21.51 -0.60
C ASN A 249 12.57 -20.03 -0.18
N ARG A 250 12.87 -19.82 1.09
CA ARG A 250 12.94 -18.48 1.69
C ARG A 250 13.83 -17.54 0.87
N LEU A 251 14.92 -18.04 0.32
CA LEU A 251 15.82 -17.28 -0.53
C LEU A 251 15.12 -16.79 -1.80
N ALA A 252 14.32 -17.62 -2.44
CA ALA A 252 13.58 -17.23 -3.66
C ALA A 252 12.52 -16.16 -3.36
N LEU A 253 11.80 -16.29 -2.25
CA LEU A 253 10.80 -15.30 -1.83
C LEU A 253 11.44 -13.97 -1.40
N ASP A 254 12.48 -14.04 -0.56
CA ASP A 254 13.23 -12.85 -0.14
C ASP A 254 13.86 -12.13 -1.34
N THR A 255 14.09 -12.83 -2.42
CA THR A 255 14.71 -12.31 -3.65
C THR A 255 13.71 -12.00 -4.76
N ILE A 256 12.42 -12.34 -4.63
CA ILE A 256 11.43 -11.98 -5.67
C ILE A 256 11.53 -10.51 -6.08
N PRO A 257 11.54 -9.51 -5.20
CA PRO A 257 11.81 -8.13 -5.58
C PRO A 257 13.22 -7.91 -6.13
N MET A 258 14.20 -8.66 -5.66
CA MET A 258 15.58 -8.58 -6.13
C MET A 258 15.77 -9.27 -7.48
N HIS A 259 15.10 -10.39 -7.72
CA HIS A 259 15.14 -11.06 -9.03
C HIS A 259 14.59 -10.18 -10.14
N CYS A 260 13.49 -9.50 -9.93
CA CYS A 260 12.98 -8.54 -10.92
C CYS A 260 13.92 -7.37 -11.17
N LYS A 261 14.77 -7.00 -10.21
CA LYS A 261 15.77 -5.95 -10.32
C LYS A 261 17.03 -6.42 -11.05
N PHE A 262 17.48 -7.64 -10.76
CA PHE A 262 18.74 -8.20 -11.28
C PHE A 262 18.52 -9.14 -12.46
N ASP A 263 17.37 -9.78 -12.56
CA ASP A 263 16.93 -10.61 -13.67
C ASP A 263 15.51 -10.21 -14.10
N PRO A 264 15.38 -9.25 -15.03
CA PRO A 264 14.09 -8.86 -15.56
C PRO A 264 13.28 -10.01 -16.18
N ALA A 265 13.95 -11.08 -16.65
CA ALA A 265 13.28 -12.24 -17.22
C ALA A 265 12.42 -12.99 -16.19
N TYR A 266 12.79 -12.93 -14.90
CA TYR A 266 12.00 -13.53 -13.84
C TYR A 266 10.58 -12.93 -13.72
N CYS A 267 10.44 -11.62 -13.99
CA CYS A 267 9.17 -10.93 -14.00
C CYS A 267 8.63 -10.67 -15.42
N ALA A 268 9.22 -11.30 -16.41
CA ALA A 268 8.78 -11.24 -17.82
C ALA A 268 7.83 -12.38 -18.20
N GLY A 269 7.41 -13.21 -17.23
CA GLY A 269 6.42 -14.26 -17.46
C GLY A 269 5.09 -13.70 -17.98
N PRO A 270 4.28 -14.54 -18.62
CA PRO A 270 2.95 -14.13 -19.06
C PRO A 270 2.08 -13.74 -17.86
N GLU A 271 1.27 -12.72 -18.03
CA GLU A 271 0.26 -12.39 -17.05
C GLU A 271 -0.76 -13.54 -16.93
N PRO A 272 -1.25 -13.86 -15.72
CA PRO A 272 -2.27 -14.89 -15.53
C PRO A 272 -3.54 -14.55 -16.30
N ALA A 273 -4.21 -15.57 -16.83
CA ALA A 273 -5.49 -15.37 -17.51
C ALA A 273 -6.52 -14.74 -16.55
N PRO A 274 -7.31 -13.74 -17.00
CA PRO A 274 -8.26 -13.04 -16.15
C PRO A 274 -9.25 -13.94 -15.42
N ASP A 275 -9.74 -14.99 -16.09
CA ASP A 275 -10.65 -15.98 -15.50
C ASP A 275 -9.99 -16.81 -14.39
N TYR A 276 -8.70 -17.13 -14.52
CA TYR A 276 -7.93 -17.76 -13.43
C TYR A 276 -7.82 -16.83 -12.23
N VAL A 277 -7.51 -15.55 -12.46
CA VAL A 277 -7.40 -14.54 -11.40
C VAL A 277 -8.74 -14.36 -10.67
N ASP A 278 -9.86 -14.34 -11.41
CA ASP A 278 -11.19 -14.27 -10.83
C ASP A 278 -11.56 -15.52 -10.02
N ARG A 279 -11.17 -16.70 -10.46
CA ARG A 279 -11.36 -17.95 -9.71
C ARG A 279 -10.56 -17.96 -8.41
N VAL A 280 -9.28 -17.63 -8.46
CA VAL A 280 -8.43 -17.51 -7.25
C VAL A 280 -9.04 -16.53 -6.27
N SER A 281 -9.47 -15.37 -6.73
CA SER A 281 -10.08 -14.35 -5.89
C SER A 281 -11.37 -14.83 -5.25
N SER A 282 -12.22 -15.53 -6.00
CA SER A 282 -13.48 -16.09 -5.51
C SER A 282 -13.24 -17.17 -4.46
N GLU A 283 -12.25 -18.05 -4.66
CA GLU A 283 -11.91 -19.11 -3.70
C GLU A 283 -11.26 -18.54 -2.43
N LEU A 284 -10.44 -17.50 -2.55
CA LEU A 284 -9.93 -16.76 -1.39
C LEU A 284 -11.07 -16.20 -0.53
N LEU A 285 -12.05 -15.55 -1.17
CA LEU A 285 -13.22 -15.03 -0.44
C LEU A 285 -14.01 -16.14 0.24
N ARG A 286 -14.19 -17.30 -0.41
CA ARG A 286 -14.84 -18.46 0.20
C ARG A 286 -14.05 -19.01 1.39
N ALA A 287 -12.72 -19.10 1.27
CA ALA A 287 -11.87 -19.56 2.36
C ALA A 287 -11.89 -18.60 3.56
N ILE A 288 -11.87 -17.30 3.31
CA ILE A 288 -12.03 -16.27 4.35
C ILE A 288 -13.41 -16.41 5.02
N ALA A 289 -14.47 -16.54 4.22
CA ALA A 289 -15.83 -16.70 4.72
C ALA A 289 -16.01 -17.97 5.56
N ALA A 290 -15.37 -19.07 5.16
CA ALA A 290 -15.40 -20.33 5.90
C ALA A 290 -14.61 -20.29 7.22
N SER A 291 -13.77 -19.27 7.44
CA SER A 291 -13.00 -19.12 8.68
C SER A 291 -13.83 -18.57 9.85
N THR A 292 -15.07 -18.14 9.62
CA THR A 292 -15.98 -17.62 10.66
C THR A 292 -17.43 -17.86 10.29
N PRO A 293 -18.31 -18.20 11.24
CA PRO A 293 -19.75 -18.19 11.02
C PRO A 293 -20.35 -16.76 11.00
N GLU A 294 -19.61 -15.77 11.49
CA GLU A 294 -20.09 -14.39 11.57
C GLU A 294 -20.18 -13.76 10.17
N LYS A 295 -21.04 -12.73 10.07
CA LYS A 295 -21.15 -11.96 8.83
C LYS A 295 -19.85 -11.22 8.53
N ILE A 296 -19.45 -11.30 7.26
CA ILE A 296 -18.36 -10.51 6.70
C ILE A 296 -18.98 -9.39 5.87
N HIS A 297 -18.69 -8.16 6.25
CA HIS A 297 -19.09 -6.97 5.51
C HIS A 297 -17.97 -6.60 4.53
N LEU A 298 -18.17 -6.96 3.27
CA LEU A 298 -17.23 -6.69 2.20
C LEU A 298 -17.30 -5.21 1.81
N LEU A 299 -16.37 -4.42 2.30
CA LEU A 299 -16.26 -3.01 1.95
C LEU A 299 -15.71 -2.87 0.52
N HIS A 300 -16.63 -2.76 -0.45
CA HIS A 300 -16.29 -2.58 -1.86
C HIS A 300 -15.96 -1.12 -2.14
N MET A 301 -14.67 -0.79 -2.13
CA MET A 301 -14.18 0.57 -2.08
C MET A 301 -14.38 1.36 -3.38
N PHE A 302 -14.42 0.71 -4.54
CA PHE A 302 -14.34 1.40 -5.84
C PHE A 302 -15.47 1.05 -6.83
N GLY A 303 -16.54 0.41 -6.38
CA GLY A 303 -17.82 0.36 -7.06
C GLY A 303 -17.86 -0.25 -8.48
N ALA A 304 -17.00 -1.21 -8.82
CA ALA A 304 -17.05 -1.90 -10.11
C ALA A 304 -18.37 -2.72 -10.25
N LYS A 305 -19.27 -2.27 -11.11
CA LYS A 305 -20.63 -2.82 -11.23
C LYS A 305 -20.69 -4.27 -11.73
N ASN A 306 -19.66 -4.80 -12.36
CA ASN A 306 -19.69 -6.11 -13.04
C ASN A 306 -18.51 -7.01 -12.66
N ASP A 307 -18.05 -6.97 -11.42
CA ASP A 307 -16.96 -7.82 -10.99
C ASP A 307 -17.43 -9.28 -10.86
N PRO A 308 -16.84 -10.24 -11.61
CA PRO A 308 -17.21 -11.65 -11.55
C PRO A 308 -17.08 -12.24 -10.15
N VAL A 309 -16.11 -11.78 -9.35
CA VAL A 309 -15.86 -12.24 -7.98
C VAL A 309 -17.03 -11.97 -7.05
N LEU A 310 -17.80 -10.91 -7.32
CA LEU A 310 -18.94 -10.49 -6.50
C LEU A 310 -20.28 -11.13 -6.91
N ARG A 311 -20.31 -11.97 -7.95
CA ARG A 311 -21.57 -12.56 -8.45
C ARG A 311 -22.11 -13.70 -7.58
N ASN A 312 -21.22 -14.49 -6.96
CA ASN A 312 -21.58 -15.68 -6.19
C ASN A 312 -20.91 -15.63 -4.81
N LEU A 313 -21.39 -14.71 -3.98
CA LEU A 313 -20.87 -14.51 -2.63
C LEU A 313 -21.25 -15.68 -1.71
N PRO A 314 -20.37 -16.04 -0.76
CA PRO A 314 -20.74 -16.90 0.36
C PRO A 314 -21.92 -16.35 1.14
N ALA A 315 -22.74 -17.23 1.74
CA ALA A 315 -23.99 -16.84 2.41
C ALA A 315 -23.78 -15.86 3.59
N ASN A 316 -22.63 -15.90 4.21
CA ASN A 316 -22.25 -14.99 5.31
C ASN A 316 -21.48 -13.74 4.85
N VAL A 317 -21.43 -13.46 3.54
CA VAL A 317 -20.78 -12.24 3.02
C VAL A 317 -21.83 -11.30 2.44
N GLU A 318 -21.83 -10.06 2.88
CA GLU A 318 -22.67 -9.00 2.34
C GLU A 318 -21.83 -7.79 1.89
N ILE A 319 -22.23 -7.15 0.81
CA ILE A 319 -21.48 -6.02 0.23
C ILE A 319 -21.91 -4.72 0.90
N VAL A 320 -20.93 -3.97 1.38
CA VAL A 320 -21.06 -2.55 1.73
C VAL A 320 -20.35 -1.77 0.64
N ALA A 321 -21.11 -1.22 -0.30
CA ALA A 321 -20.55 -0.54 -1.46
C ALA A 321 -20.32 0.95 -1.21
N ALA A 322 -19.13 1.44 -1.56
CA ALA A 322 -18.91 2.85 -1.82
C ALA A 322 -19.57 3.25 -3.15
N THR A 323 -20.21 4.40 -3.20
CA THR A 323 -20.84 4.91 -4.44
C THR A 323 -19.83 5.72 -5.25
N PRO A 324 -20.06 5.91 -6.57
CA PRO A 324 -19.25 6.81 -7.39
C PRO A 324 -19.20 8.26 -6.87
N GLN A 325 -20.21 8.70 -6.13
CA GLN A 325 -20.24 10.02 -5.49
C GLN A 325 -19.26 10.09 -4.32
N ASP A 326 -19.11 9.01 -3.56
CA ASP A 326 -18.09 8.92 -2.51
C ASP A 326 -16.68 9.06 -3.13
N PHE A 327 -16.54 8.67 -4.39
CA PHE A 327 -15.33 8.77 -5.20
C PHE A 327 -15.01 10.19 -5.68
N SER A 328 -16.01 10.98 -6.04
CA SER A 328 -15.77 12.36 -6.48
C SER A 328 -15.12 13.20 -5.39
N TYR A 329 -15.40 12.88 -4.14
CA TYR A 329 -14.72 13.47 -2.98
C TYR A 329 -13.29 12.96 -2.82
N VAL A 330 -13.01 11.69 -3.13
CA VAL A 330 -11.67 11.11 -3.09
C VAL A 330 -10.72 11.82 -4.05
N MET A 331 -11.16 12.10 -5.26
CA MET A 331 -10.35 12.77 -6.28
C MET A 331 -10.04 14.24 -5.93
N GLN A 332 -10.85 14.85 -5.06
CA GLN A 332 -10.61 16.23 -4.59
C GLN A 332 -9.77 16.27 -3.31
N ASP A 333 -9.79 15.17 -2.52
CA ASP A 333 -9.17 15.07 -1.21
C ASP A 333 -8.00 14.04 -1.16
N ASN A 334 -7.65 13.45 -2.33
CA ASN A 334 -6.54 12.51 -2.42
C ASN A 334 -5.26 13.22 -2.02
N ILE A 335 -4.88 13.12 -0.77
CA ILE A 335 -3.63 13.62 -0.17
C ILE A 335 -3.04 14.81 -0.96
N MET A 336 -3.87 15.82 -1.26
CA MET A 336 -3.51 17.03 -2.03
C MET A 336 -2.95 16.75 -3.44
N GLY A 337 -3.29 15.59 -4.06
CA GLY A 337 -2.73 15.18 -5.34
C GLY A 337 -1.29 14.62 -5.23
N LEU A 338 -0.79 14.42 -4.03
CA LEU A 338 0.54 13.86 -3.80
C LEU A 338 0.57 12.33 -3.81
N ASP A 339 -0.57 11.70 -3.57
CA ASP A 339 -0.75 10.25 -3.56
C ASP A 339 -2.17 9.90 -4.01
N ASP A 340 -2.39 8.66 -4.48
CA ASP A 340 -3.70 8.20 -4.96
C ASP A 340 -4.57 7.62 -3.83
N HIS A 341 -4.09 7.58 -2.59
CA HIS A 341 -4.86 7.12 -1.44
C HIS A 341 -5.91 8.14 -1.00
N GLY A 342 -6.98 7.62 -0.40
CA GLY A 342 -8.07 8.45 0.08
C GLY A 342 -7.67 9.30 1.27
N GLY A 343 -8.01 10.58 1.23
CA GLY A 343 -7.83 11.53 2.32
C GLY A 343 -8.88 11.38 3.45
N PRO A 344 -8.93 12.32 4.41
CA PRO A 344 -9.85 12.28 5.54
C PRO A 344 -11.32 12.16 5.16
N TYR A 345 -11.77 12.83 4.07
CA TYR A 345 -13.16 12.75 3.61
C TYR A 345 -13.54 11.36 3.09
N TRP A 346 -12.60 10.69 2.40
CA TRP A 346 -12.83 9.31 1.98
C TRP A 346 -13.02 8.39 3.18
N HIS A 347 -12.17 8.52 4.20
CA HIS A 347 -12.31 7.76 5.45
C HIS A 347 -13.62 8.05 6.16
N TYR A 348 -14.06 9.31 6.18
CA TYR A 348 -15.37 9.67 6.74
C TYR A 348 -16.53 9.07 5.94
N ALA A 349 -16.43 9.03 4.61
CA ALA A 349 -17.44 8.37 3.78
C ALA A 349 -17.52 6.86 4.06
N MET A 350 -16.36 6.17 4.21
CA MET A 350 -16.32 4.75 4.58
C MET A 350 -16.90 4.51 5.99
N TYR A 351 -16.54 5.35 6.95
CA TYR A 351 -17.15 5.33 8.28
C TYR A 351 -18.68 5.45 8.20
N SER A 352 -19.18 6.40 7.42
CA SER A 352 -20.63 6.65 7.26
C SER A 352 -21.38 5.46 6.67
N LYS A 353 -20.75 4.71 5.76
CA LYS A 353 -21.31 3.47 5.18
C LYS A 353 -21.29 2.30 6.16
N LEU A 354 -20.24 2.18 6.96
CA LEU A 354 -20.09 1.08 7.92
C LEU A 354 -20.87 1.28 9.20
N ARG A 355 -21.10 2.52 9.62
CA ARG A 355 -21.83 2.86 10.86
C ARG A 355 -23.18 2.16 10.99
N PRO A 356 -24.13 2.23 10.01
CA PRO A 356 -25.40 1.55 10.12
C PRO A 356 -25.28 0.02 10.19
N VAL A 357 -24.31 -0.56 9.51
CA VAL A 357 -24.01 -2.00 9.55
C VAL A 357 -23.68 -2.44 10.98
N ILE A 358 -22.79 -1.69 11.65
CA ILE A 358 -22.37 -1.97 13.01
C ILE A 358 -23.52 -1.77 14.02
N ILE A 359 -24.40 -0.80 13.77
CA ILE A 359 -25.59 -0.59 14.60
C ILE A 359 -26.55 -1.77 14.44
N ALA A 360 -26.84 -2.21 13.21
CA ALA A 360 -27.75 -3.33 12.94
C ALA A 360 -27.27 -4.65 13.57
N ALA A 361 -25.98 -4.89 13.58
CA ALA A 361 -25.41 -6.08 14.23
C ALA A 361 -25.46 -6.01 15.77
N ARG A 362 -26.01 -4.96 16.40
CA ARG A 362 -26.29 -4.87 17.85
C ARG A 362 -27.65 -5.48 18.24
N GLN A 363 -28.52 -5.69 17.26
CA GLN A 363 -29.86 -6.26 17.45
C GLN A 363 -29.86 -7.77 17.27
#